data_c0dcaf035f88ae21150cb66d323d39c5
#
_entry.id   c0dcaf035f88ae21150cb66d323d39c5
#
_cell.length_a   1.000
_cell.length_b   1.000
_cell.length_c   1.000
_cell.angle_alpha   90.00
_cell.angle_beta   90.00
_cell.angle_gamma   90.00
#
_symmetry.space_group_name_H-M   'P 1'
#
loop_
_entity.id
_entity.type
_entity.pdbx_description
1 polymer ?
#
loop_
_entity_poly.entity_id
_entity_poly.type
_entity_poly.pdbx_seq_one_letter_code
_entity_poly.pdbx_strand_id
1 'polypeptide(L)'
;MSEQYIQKNVAFVVGVLYAAVNTENEIELSRLAILMPLLMDDRIVSNLNDDSKQYGFETLISINRIPLANYNERYISVLPLLYQAIALLLDVEVVSMRNGVLIKMDNDVLVDMNVSCQCNSLTRMCIATSKLLKMTEGKSIASMYKFLNIVL
;
A
#
# COMPACT_ATOMS: atom_id res chain seq x y z
N MET A 1 19.74 -2.56 10.64
CA MET A 1 18.94 -1.44 10.08
C MET A 1 19.10 -0.23 10.98
N SER A 2 19.40 0.93 10.42
CA SER A 2 19.43 2.16 11.20
C SER A 2 18.00 2.60 11.52
N GLU A 3 17.83 3.27 12.67
CA GLU A 3 16.53 3.86 13.07
C GLU A 3 15.93 4.75 11.97
N GLN A 4 16.76 5.44 11.21
CA GLN A 4 16.34 6.27 10.08
C GLN A 4 15.67 5.50 8.95
N TYR A 5 16.09 4.26 8.72
CA TYR A 5 15.48 3.40 7.71
C TYR A 5 14.07 2.95 8.13
N ILE A 6 13.93 2.59 9.41
CA ILE A 6 12.62 2.21 9.99
C ILE A 6 11.65 3.39 9.94
N GLN A 7 12.10 4.58 10.33
CA GLN A 7 11.27 5.79 10.29
C GLN A 7 10.81 6.15 8.87
N LYS A 8 11.72 6.06 7.89
CA LYS A 8 11.36 6.28 6.49
C LYS A 8 10.32 5.28 6.00
N ASN A 9 10.46 4.00 6.37
CA ASN A 9 9.52 2.96 5.98
C ASN A 9 8.13 3.18 6.58
N VAL A 10 8.03 3.55 7.86
CA VAL A 10 6.73 3.88 8.49
C VAL A 10 6.08 5.08 7.81
N ALA A 11 6.84 6.14 7.50
CA ALA A 11 6.32 7.30 6.81
C ALA A 11 5.76 6.96 5.42
N PHE A 12 6.45 6.10 4.66
CA PHE A 12 5.96 5.62 3.37
C PHE A 12 4.67 4.81 3.52
N VAL A 13 4.61 3.93 4.50
CA VAL A 13 3.40 3.12 4.76
C VAL A 13 2.22 4.01 5.15
N VAL A 14 2.43 5.02 5.98
CA VAL A 14 1.41 6.03 6.31
C VAL A 14 0.90 6.73 5.05
N GLY A 15 1.80 7.14 4.15
CA GLY A 15 1.44 7.76 2.88
C GLY A 15 0.61 6.85 1.97
N VAL A 16 0.98 5.58 1.89
CA VAL A 16 0.24 4.56 1.11
C VAL A 16 -1.16 4.33 1.70
N LEU A 17 -1.27 4.17 3.01
CA LEU A 17 -2.55 3.99 3.70
C LEU A 17 -3.48 5.19 3.48
N TYR A 18 -2.94 6.40 3.58
CA TYR A 18 -3.69 7.62 3.34
C TYR A 18 -4.20 7.70 1.90
N ALA A 19 -3.35 7.38 0.92
CA ALA A 19 -3.74 7.32 -0.48
C ALA A 19 -4.82 6.25 -0.72
N ALA A 20 -4.71 5.10 -0.07
CA ALA A 20 -5.67 4.00 -0.18
C ALA A 20 -7.06 4.40 0.33
N VAL A 21 -7.16 4.98 1.52
CA VAL A 21 -8.44 5.40 2.09
C VAL A 21 -9.04 6.62 1.36
N ASN A 22 -8.22 7.48 0.76
CA ASN A 22 -8.70 8.55 -0.11
C ASN A 22 -9.27 8.02 -1.43
N THR A 23 -8.79 6.88 -1.90
CA THR A 23 -9.26 6.26 -3.14
C THR A 23 -10.57 5.52 -2.94
N GLU A 24 -10.71 4.72 -1.87
CA GLU A 24 -11.84 3.81 -1.68
C GLU A 24 -12.72 4.12 -0.46
N ASN A 25 -12.36 5.09 0.40
CA ASN A 25 -13.03 5.45 1.65
C ASN A 25 -13.07 4.33 2.70
N GLU A 26 -13.30 3.10 2.30
CA GLU A 26 -13.27 1.90 3.15
C GLU A 26 -12.40 0.85 2.47
N ILE A 27 -11.48 0.25 3.20
CA ILE A 27 -10.59 -0.77 2.66
C ILE A 27 -10.26 -1.84 3.70
N GLU A 28 -10.33 -3.11 3.29
CA GLU A 28 -9.97 -4.22 4.15
C GLU A 28 -8.47 -4.22 4.49
N LEU A 29 -8.15 -4.39 5.76
CA LEU A 29 -6.77 -4.47 6.24
C LEU A 29 -5.99 -5.61 5.58
N SER A 30 -6.61 -6.76 5.37
CA SER A 30 -6.02 -7.90 4.69
C SER A 30 -5.59 -7.59 3.25
N ARG A 31 -6.40 -6.82 2.54
CA ARG A 31 -6.06 -6.36 1.18
C ARG A 31 -4.87 -5.41 1.19
N LEU A 32 -4.84 -4.46 2.11
CA LEU A 32 -3.70 -3.55 2.29
C LEU A 32 -2.41 -4.31 2.60
N ALA A 33 -2.47 -5.29 3.49
CA ALA A 33 -1.32 -6.11 3.85
C ALA A 33 -0.74 -6.86 2.65
N ILE A 34 -1.61 -7.40 1.78
CA ILE A 34 -1.19 -8.10 0.56
C ILE A 34 -0.54 -7.14 -0.44
N LEU A 35 -1.09 -5.94 -0.61
CA LEU A 35 -0.64 -5.01 -1.64
C LEU A 35 0.59 -4.19 -1.21
N MET A 36 0.83 -4.07 0.09
CA MET A 36 1.89 -3.23 0.62
C MET A 36 3.30 -3.60 0.10
N PRO A 37 3.72 -4.88 0.08
CA PRO A 37 5.05 -5.22 -0.44
C PRO A 37 5.23 -4.87 -1.92
N LEU A 38 4.17 -4.88 -2.71
CA LEU A 38 4.21 -4.45 -4.12
C LEU A 38 4.55 -2.97 -4.23
N LEU A 39 3.96 -2.15 -3.38
CA LEU A 39 4.14 -0.70 -3.37
C LEU A 39 5.47 -0.27 -2.76
N MET A 40 6.14 -1.16 -2.03
CA MET A 40 7.47 -0.93 -1.48
C MET A 40 8.60 -1.23 -2.48
N ASP A 41 8.31 -1.82 -3.62
CA ASP A 41 9.30 -2.13 -4.67
C ASP A 41 9.25 -1.09 -5.79
N ASP A 42 10.35 -0.35 -5.97
CA ASP A 42 10.46 0.74 -6.96
C ASP A 42 10.23 0.26 -8.40
N ARG A 43 10.59 -0.98 -8.70
CA ARG A 43 10.40 -1.56 -10.05
C ARG A 43 8.94 -1.78 -10.35
N ILE A 44 8.20 -2.27 -9.38
CA ILE A 44 6.75 -2.48 -9.49
C ILE A 44 6.02 -1.13 -9.58
N VAL A 45 6.40 -0.17 -8.74
CA VAL A 45 5.86 1.19 -8.77
C VAL A 45 6.12 1.85 -10.13
N SER A 46 7.30 1.69 -10.70
CA SER A 46 7.64 2.21 -12.03
C SER A 46 6.78 1.57 -13.13
N ASN A 47 6.54 0.26 -13.05
CA ASN A 47 5.66 -0.43 -13.99
C ASN A 47 4.20 0.01 -13.86
N LEU A 48 3.72 0.21 -12.65
CA LEU A 48 2.37 0.71 -12.39
C LEU A 48 2.16 2.12 -12.94
N ASN A 49 3.15 2.99 -12.82
CA ASN A 49 3.07 4.38 -13.23
C ASN A 49 3.38 4.62 -14.71
N ASP A 50 3.77 3.59 -15.44
CA ASP A 50 4.03 3.66 -16.87
C ASP A 50 2.71 3.60 -17.64
N ASP A 51 2.23 4.75 -18.09
CA ASP A 51 0.96 4.89 -18.80
C ASP A 51 0.94 4.17 -20.17
N SER A 52 2.10 3.82 -20.71
CA SER A 52 2.20 3.02 -21.94
C SER A 52 1.88 1.54 -21.69
N LYS A 53 1.87 1.10 -20.43
CA LYS A 53 1.61 -0.28 -20.02
C LYS A 53 0.25 -0.37 -19.34
N GLN A 54 -0.77 -0.83 -20.08
CA GLN A 54 -2.09 -1.09 -19.53
C GLN A 54 -2.33 -2.60 -19.48
N TYR A 55 -2.22 -3.18 -18.28
CA TYR A 55 -2.44 -4.61 -18.07
C TYR A 55 -3.10 -4.85 -16.70
N GLY A 56 -3.65 -6.04 -16.53
CA GLY A 56 -4.30 -6.45 -15.30
C GLY A 56 -3.31 -6.93 -14.22
N PHE A 57 -3.84 -7.25 -13.06
CA PHE A 57 -3.07 -7.68 -11.88
C PHE A 57 -2.23 -8.93 -12.16
N GLU A 58 -2.80 -9.93 -12.82
CA GLU A 58 -2.11 -11.18 -13.15
C GLU A 58 -0.89 -10.94 -14.05
N THR A 59 -1.02 -10.06 -15.01
CA THR A 59 0.08 -9.68 -15.91
C THR A 59 1.17 -8.91 -15.14
N LEU A 60 0.78 -8.00 -14.25
CA LEU A 60 1.72 -7.30 -13.38
C LEU A 60 2.58 -8.28 -12.57
N ILE A 61 1.94 -9.28 -11.96
CA ILE A 61 2.64 -10.31 -11.21
C ILE A 61 3.55 -11.14 -12.11
N SER A 62 3.09 -11.53 -13.29
CA SER A 62 3.87 -12.35 -14.24
C SER A 62 5.16 -11.68 -14.71
N ILE A 63 5.12 -10.39 -15.03
CA ILE A 63 6.29 -9.65 -15.51
C ILE A 63 7.26 -9.26 -14.39
N ASN A 64 6.83 -9.31 -13.13
CA ASN A 64 7.63 -8.97 -11.96
C ASN A 64 8.02 -10.19 -11.11
N ARG A 65 8.17 -11.37 -11.73
CA ARG A 65 8.51 -12.62 -11.01
C ARG A 65 9.79 -12.55 -10.20
N ILE A 66 10.83 -11.91 -10.74
CA ILE A 66 12.13 -11.77 -10.05
C ILE A 66 11.97 -10.87 -8.81
N PRO A 67 11.41 -9.65 -8.90
CA PRO A 67 11.11 -8.84 -7.72
C PRO A 67 10.23 -9.53 -6.69
N LEU A 68 9.38 -10.46 -7.12
CA LEU A 68 8.41 -11.14 -6.26
C LEU A 68 8.89 -12.50 -5.72
N ALA A 69 10.12 -12.91 -6.02
CA ALA A 69 10.67 -14.22 -5.60
C ALA A 69 10.59 -14.45 -4.08
N ASN A 70 10.77 -13.39 -3.27
CA ASN A 70 10.72 -13.44 -1.80
C ASN A 70 9.49 -12.73 -1.24
N TYR A 71 8.38 -12.78 -1.92
CA TYR A 71 7.19 -12.02 -1.57
C TYR A 71 6.65 -12.35 -0.18
N ASN A 72 6.60 -13.63 0.17
CA ASN A 72 6.11 -14.06 1.48
C ASN A 72 6.93 -13.50 2.64
N GLU A 73 8.25 -13.47 2.51
CA GLU A 73 9.15 -12.87 3.50
C GLU A 73 8.91 -11.37 3.62
N ARG A 74 8.75 -10.69 2.50
CA ARG A 74 8.43 -9.25 2.46
C ARG A 74 7.06 -8.96 3.07
N TYR A 75 6.08 -9.80 2.81
CA TYR A 75 4.75 -9.70 3.39
C TYR A 75 4.82 -9.75 4.92
N ILE A 76 5.52 -10.74 5.47
CA ILE A 76 5.70 -10.88 6.92
C ILE A 76 6.47 -9.69 7.50
N SER A 77 7.52 -9.23 6.83
CA SER A 77 8.36 -8.13 7.33
C SER A 77 7.64 -6.77 7.31
N VAL A 78 6.65 -6.60 6.46
CA VAL A 78 5.90 -5.35 6.34
C VAL A 78 4.79 -5.23 7.39
N LEU A 79 4.31 -6.33 7.94
CA LEU A 79 3.19 -6.33 8.89
C LEU A 79 3.44 -5.42 10.12
N PRO A 80 4.61 -5.45 10.79
CA PRO A 80 4.86 -4.54 11.92
C PRO A 80 4.80 -3.07 11.52
N LEU A 81 5.33 -2.72 10.36
CA LEU A 81 5.28 -1.35 9.82
C LEU A 81 3.85 -0.91 9.53
N LEU A 82 3.05 -1.81 8.97
CA LEU A 82 1.64 -1.59 8.68
C LEU A 82 0.86 -1.30 9.97
N TYR A 83 1.05 -2.10 11.01
CA TYR A 83 0.40 -1.89 12.29
C TYR A 83 0.81 -0.58 12.96
N GLN A 84 2.08 -0.22 12.90
CA GLN A 84 2.56 1.07 13.41
C GLN A 84 1.94 2.25 12.66
N ALA A 85 1.87 2.18 11.35
CA ALA A 85 1.27 3.23 10.52
C ALA A 85 -0.24 3.38 10.80
N ILE A 86 -0.95 2.27 10.95
CA ILE A 86 -2.37 2.27 11.32
C ILE A 86 -2.56 2.92 12.69
N ALA A 87 -1.74 2.57 13.67
CA ALA A 87 -1.82 3.15 15.02
C ALA A 87 -1.64 4.68 14.97
N LEU A 88 -0.69 5.17 14.17
CA LEU A 88 -0.48 6.62 13.98
C LEU A 88 -1.71 7.30 13.36
N LEU A 89 -2.30 6.70 12.33
CA LEU A 89 -3.48 7.25 11.67
C LEU A 89 -4.73 7.22 12.56
N LEU A 90 -4.85 6.22 13.42
CA LEU A 90 -5.91 6.14 14.44
C LEU A 90 -5.73 7.21 15.51
N ASP A 91 -4.50 7.44 15.97
CA ASP A 91 -4.19 8.43 17.00
C ASP A 91 -4.50 9.86 16.55
N VAL A 92 -4.26 10.17 15.28
CA VAL A 92 -4.60 11.49 14.71
C VAL A 92 -6.02 11.55 14.13
N GLU A 93 -6.82 10.54 14.34
CA GLU A 93 -8.24 10.47 13.95
C GLU A 93 -8.50 10.67 12.45
N VAL A 94 -7.57 10.27 11.61
CA VAL A 94 -7.70 10.33 10.14
C VAL A 94 -8.45 9.11 9.61
N VAL A 95 -8.32 7.99 10.30
CA VAL A 95 -9.06 6.74 10.01
C VAL A 95 -9.69 6.19 11.27
N SER A 96 -10.73 5.39 11.11
CA SER A 96 -11.25 4.48 12.12
C SER A 96 -11.15 3.05 11.65
N MET A 97 -11.28 2.09 12.55
CA MET A 97 -11.27 0.68 12.22
C MET A 97 -12.52 -0.01 12.77
N ARG A 98 -13.19 -0.80 11.92
CA ARG A 98 -14.34 -1.60 12.28
C ARG A 98 -14.26 -2.95 11.55
N ASN A 99 -14.24 -4.04 12.31
CA ASN A 99 -14.26 -5.41 11.76
C ASN A 99 -13.15 -5.66 10.69
N GLY A 100 -11.94 -5.16 10.94
CA GLY A 100 -10.82 -5.33 10.01
C GLY A 100 -10.87 -4.43 8.77
N VAL A 101 -11.75 -3.44 8.75
CA VAL A 101 -11.87 -2.45 7.68
C VAL A 101 -11.41 -1.09 8.17
N LEU A 102 -10.48 -0.47 7.45
CA LEU A 102 -10.10 0.93 7.65
C LEU A 102 -11.10 1.83 6.95
N ILE A 103 -11.60 2.82 7.68
CA ILE A 103 -12.61 3.77 7.23
C ILE A 103 -12.04 5.17 7.32
N LYS A 104 -12.12 5.92 6.22
CA LYS A 104 -11.71 7.31 6.18
C LYS A 104 -12.60 8.16 7.09
N MET A 105 -11.95 9.01 7.91
CA MET A 105 -12.62 10.01 8.73
C MET A 105 -12.56 11.39 8.07
N ASP A 106 -13.52 12.25 8.36
CA ASP A 106 -13.51 13.65 7.91
C ASP A 106 -12.55 14.48 8.79
N ASN A 107 -11.26 14.33 8.54
CA ASN A 107 -10.23 15.06 9.25
C ASN A 107 -9.14 15.51 8.26
N ASP A 108 -8.98 16.82 8.12
CA ASP A 108 -8.12 17.47 7.14
C ASP A 108 -6.64 17.59 7.57
N VAL A 109 -6.26 17.02 8.71
CA VAL A 109 -4.89 17.15 9.27
C VAL A 109 -3.80 16.75 8.28
N LEU A 110 -4.04 15.72 7.46
CA LEU A 110 -3.06 15.24 6.48
C LEU A 110 -3.12 15.99 5.13
N VAL A 111 -4.16 16.76 4.86
CA VAL A 111 -4.22 17.59 3.65
C VAL A 111 -3.11 18.63 3.69
N ASP A 112 -2.87 19.25 4.85
CA ASP A 112 -1.79 20.20 5.05
C ASP A 112 -0.39 19.55 4.91
N MET A 113 -0.26 18.27 5.27
CA MET A 113 0.99 17.52 5.09
C MET A 113 1.28 17.21 3.62
N ASN A 114 0.26 16.95 2.79
CA ASN A 114 0.42 16.73 1.36
C ASN A 114 0.92 17.97 0.62
N VAL A 115 0.51 19.15 1.05
CA VAL A 115 0.96 20.43 0.47
C VAL A 115 2.42 20.73 0.82
N SER A 116 2.90 20.28 1.97
CA SER A 116 4.26 20.50 2.44
C SER A 116 5.28 19.45 2.00
N CYS A 117 4.84 18.24 1.65
CA CYS A 117 5.69 17.16 1.19
C CYS A 117 5.75 17.11 -0.35
N GLN A 118 6.61 17.95 -0.94
CA GLN A 118 6.99 17.84 -2.35
C GLN A 118 7.97 16.66 -2.58
N CYS A 119 7.71 15.53 -1.96
CA CYS A 119 8.53 14.35 -2.16
C CYS A 119 8.03 13.58 -3.38
N ASN A 120 8.77 13.61 -4.47
CA ASN A 120 8.45 12.90 -5.71
C ASN A 120 8.22 11.40 -5.48
N SER A 121 8.96 10.79 -4.55
CA SER A 121 8.81 9.37 -4.21
C SER A 121 7.44 9.07 -3.60
N LEU A 122 6.96 9.90 -2.68
CA LEU A 122 5.66 9.71 -2.05
C LEU A 122 4.53 9.92 -3.05
N THR A 123 4.62 10.93 -3.91
CA THR A 123 3.64 11.18 -4.98
C THR A 123 3.55 9.98 -5.92
N ARG A 124 4.69 9.42 -6.33
CA ARG A 124 4.74 8.22 -7.17
C ARG A 124 4.05 7.03 -6.50
N MET A 125 4.30 6.81 -5.21
CA MET A 125 3.65 5.74 -4.45
C MET A 125 2.14 5.94 -4.32
N CYS A 126 1.70 7.16 -4.11
CA CYS A 126 0.26 7.47 -4.04
C CYS A 126 -0.46 7.19 -5.35
N ILE A 127 0.13 7.57 -6.49
CA ILE A 127 -0.39 7.28 -7.82
C ILE A 127 -0.44 5.77 -8.05
N ALA A 128 0.65 5.06 -7.73
CA ALA A 128 0.73 3.60 -7.86
C ALA A 128 -0.31 2.89 -6.98
N THR A 129 -0.53 3.38 -5.77
CA THR A 129 -1.54 2.86 -4.84
C THR A 129 -2.93 2.92 -5.45
N SER A 130 -3.33 4.07 -5.98
CA SER A 130 -4.64 4.24 -6.64
C SER A 130 -4.80 3.30 -7.85
N LYS A 131 -3.77 3.17 -8.67
CA LYS A 131 -3.78 2.26 -9.83
C LYS A 131 -3.89 0.79 -9.41
N LEU A 132 -3.13 0.38 -8.39
CA LEU A 132 -3.13 -0.99 -7.89
C LEU A 132 -4.47 -1.36 -7.25
N LEU A 133 -5.09 -0.46 -6.52
CA LEU A 133 -6.44 -0.67 -5.95
C LEU A 133 -7.49 -0.87 -7.03
N LYS A 134 -7.46 -0.06 -8.08
CA LYS A 134 -8.37 -0.22 -9.23
C LYS A 134 -8.14 -1.55 -9.94
N MET A 135 -6.88 -1.94 -10.13
CA MET A 135 -6.47 -3.19 -10.78
C MET A 135 -6.95 -4.43 -10.01
N THR A 136 -7.04 -4.34 -8.69
CA THR A 136 -7.48 -5.44 -7.80
C THR A 136 -8.94 -5.36 -7.39
N GLU A 137 -9.70 -4.40 -7.93
CA GLU A 137 -11.12 -4.24 -7.65
C GLU A 137 -11.88 -5.52 -8.06
N GLY A 138 -12.74 -6.00 -7.17
CA GLY A 138 -13.53 -7.21 -7.38
C GLY A 138 -12.77 -8.53 -7.21
N LYS A 139 -11.46 -8.51 -6.97
CA LYS A 139 -10.69 -9.73 -6.71
C LYS A 139 -10.82 -10.16 -5.25
N SER A 140 -11.01 -11.46 -5.01
CA SER A 140 -11.06 -11.99 -3.66
C SER A 140 -9.67 -12.01 -3.01
N ILE A 141 -9.64 -11.83 -1.69
CA ILE A 141 -8.41 -11.95 -0.89
C ILE A 141 -7.76 -13.32 -1.09
N ALA A 142 -8.56 -14.40 -1.08
CA ALA A 142 -8.08 -15.75 -1.29
C ALA A 142 -7.38 -15.94 -2.65
N SER A 143 -7.92 -15.35 -3.72
CA SER A 143 -7.28 -15.43 -5.04
C SER A 143 -5.95 -14.65 -5.07
N MET A 144 -5.85 -13.51 -4.41
CA MET A 144 -4.62 -12.75 -4.31
C MET A 144 -3.53 -13.50 -3.53
N TYR A 145 -3.88 -14.13 -2.41
CA TYR A 145 -2.96 -15.01 -1.67
C TYR A 145 -2.39 -16.11 -2.56
N LYS A 146 -3.25 -16.72 -3.34
CA LYS A 146 -2.88 -17.82 -4.24
C LYS A 146 -1.94 -17.34 -5.35
N PHE A 147 -2.22 -16.21 -5.98
CA PHE A 147 -1.37 -15.63 -7.03
C PHE A 147 0.02 -15.24 -6.52
N LEU A 148 0.12 -14.75 -5.30
CA LEU A 148 1.34 -14.27 -4.70
C LEU A 148 2.09 -15.34 -3.90
N ASN A 149 1.55 -16.56 -3.81
CA ASN A 149 2.11 -17.67 -3.02
C ASN A 149 2.36 -17.28 -1.54
N ILE A 150 1.43 -16.56 -0.95
CA ILE A 150 1.50 -16.20 0.47
C ILE A 150 1.10 -17.41 1.30
N VAL A 151 1.95 -17.79 2.23
CA VAL A 151 1.71 -18.86 3.21
C VAL A 151 1.56 -18.21 4.58
N LEU A 152 0.41 -18.45 5.21
CA LEU A 152 0.08 -17.97 6.56
C LEU A 152 0.54 -18.98 7.62
#